data_d1079da388584d708ed12787ef83f7de
#
_entry.id   d1079da388584d708ed12787ef83f7de
#
_cell.length_a   1.000
_cell.length_b   1.000
_cell.length_c   1.000
_cell.angle_alpha   90.00
_cell.angle_beta   90.00
_cell.angle_gamma   90.00
#
_symmetry.space_group_name_H-M   'P 1'
#
loop_
_entity.id
_entity.type
_entity.pdbx_description
1 polymer ?
#
loop_
_entity_poly.entity_id
_entity_poly.type
_entity_poly.pdbx_seq_one_letter_code
_entity_poly.pdbx_strand_id
1 'polypeptide(L)'
;MSNLKRRLSYLGPGFIVAATGVGAGDLIAASLAGARYGTVILWAVLLGGLLKFVLNEGIARWQLVTGETLLQGWIKHLPKWVSYYFLIYLMLWSFVVAGALISFCGLAAQTLLPIHENESTGTLIWGALQSGLAVLLVLGGSYQLLERLMKLFIGLMFAVVISSAWGLAPDWGDIGMALLYPRLPNDPKAVMLTLGLIGGVGGSVTLLSYAYWISEKGWSQAGFMKHARIDLGIAYTLSSLFGVALVIIAAGVSPEQVNGYGMILSLAEQLGTVTGPVGRWGFLIGFWGAVFSSMLGVWDGVPYLFADFVRNVRKRPTTQELLRPTLPYRLFLGYLAIPPLIIVWWSKPAWIGILYAVTGAFFMPFLAAILIYMNNRSSWLGNARNGWLANAGLILSLLLFLALFLTKII
;
A
#
# COMPACT_ATOMS: atom_id res chain seq x y z
N MET A 1 -12.25 -23.42 22.29
CA MET A 1 -11.71 -22.87 21.00
C MET A 1 -10.36 -23.51 20.76
N SER A 2 -10.12 -24.10 19.59
CA SER A 2 -8.84 -24.71 19.24
C SER A 2 -7.73 -23.65 19.27
N ASN A 3 -6.49 -24.05 19.63
CA ASN A 3 -5.30 -23.17 19.63
C ASN A 3 -5.12 -22.40 18.32
N LEU A 4 -5.58 -22.98 17.20
CA LEU A 4 -5.55 -22.36 15.88
C LEU A 4 -6.55 -21.18 15.76
N LYS A 5 -7.79 -21.35 16.24
CA LYS A 5 -8.79 -20.24 16.26
C LYS A 5 -8.32 -19.07 17.12
N ARG A 6 -7.66 -19.37 18.23
CA ARG A 6 -7.06 -18.33 19.10
C ARG A 6 -5.87 -17.63 18.45
N ARG A 7 -5.03 -18.35 17.68
CA ARG A 7 -3.92 -17.74 16.91
C ARG A 7 -4.42 -16.89 15.74
N LEU A 8 -5.45 -17.35 15.05
CA LEU A 8 -6.05 -16.60 13.93
C LEU A 8 -6.83 -15.36 14.38
N SER A 9 -7.32 -15.30 15.63
CA SER A 9 -7.98 -14.11 16.18
C SER A 9 -7.00 -12.96 16.46
N TYR A 10 -5.68 -13.24 16.53
CA TYR A 10 -4.64 -12.22 16.66
C TYR A 10 -4.28 -11.55 15.33
N LEU A 11 -4.73 -12.08 14.20
CA LEU A 11 -4.49 -11.52 12.88
C LEU A 11 -5.70 -10.69 12.45
N GLY A 12 -5.48 -9.49 11.99
CA GLY A 12 -6.58 -8.64 11.51
C GLY A 12 -6.08 -7.37 10.85
N PRO A 13 -5.60 -6.38 11.59
CA PRO A 13 -5.13 -5.12 11.03
C PRO A 13 -4.03 -5.30 9.97
N GLY A 14 -3.12 -6.26 10.15
CA GLY A 14 -2.07 -6.57 9.18
C GLY A 14 -2.60 -7.07 7.84
N PHE A 15 -3.71 -7.83 7.81
CA PHE A 15 -4.35 -8.18 6.55
C PHE A 15 -4.93 -6.96 5.84
N ILE A 16 -5.44 -5.97 6.59
CA ILE A 16 -5.91 -4.71 6.02
C ILE A 16 -4.72 -3.93 5.46
N VAL A 17 -3.58 -3.89 6.17
CA VAL A 17 -2.34 -3.29 5.67
C VAL A 17 -1.88 -3.96 4.39
N ALA A 18 -1.80 -5.29 4.37
CA ALA A 18 -1.41 -6.04 3.18
C ALA A 18 -2.37 -5.80 2.01
N ALA A 19 -3.69 -5.89 2.26
CA ALA A 19 -4.72 -5.66 1.24
C ALA A 19 -4.72 -4.21 0.71
N THR A 20 -4.44 -3.24 1.58
CA THR A 20 -4.35 -1.83 1.20
C THR A 20 -3.04 -1.52 0.48
N GLY A 21 -1.96 -2.15 0.91
CA GLY A 21 -0.62 -1.96 0.36
C GLY A 21 -0.44 -2.62 -1.00
N VAL A 22 -1.00 -3.83 -1.19
CA VAL A 22 -0.98 -4.54 -2.47
C VAL A 22 -2.03 -3.92 -3.41
N GLY A 23 -1.74 -2.74 -3.91
CA GLY A 23 -2.66 -1.98 -4.74
C GLY A 23 -2.02 -1.49 -6.04
N ALA A 24 -2.61 -0.44 -6.60
CA ALA A 24 -2.19 0.12 -7.89
C ALA A 24 -0.67 0.43 -7.96
N GLY A 25 -0.07 0.92 -6.87
CA GLY A 25 1.36 1.26 -6.84
C GLY A 25 2.27 0.05 -7.00
N ASP A 26 2.00 -1.01 -6.24
CA ASP A 26 2.78 -2.26 -6.26
C ASP A 26 2.63 -2.96 -7.61
N LEU A 27 1.38 -3.04 -8.09
CA LEU A 27 1.07 -3.69 -9.35
C LEU A 27 1.82 -3.04 -10.51
N ILE A 28 1.83 -1.70 -10.58
CA ILE A 28 2.53 -0.97 -11.65
C ILE A 28 4.04 -1.07 -11.49
N ALA A 29 4.55 -0.78 -10.29
CA ALA A 29 5.99 -0.77 -10.07
C ALA A 29 6.60 -2.16 -10.34
N ALA A 30 5.97 -3.23 -9.83
CA ALA A 30 6.41 -4.60 -10.05
C ALA A 30 6.28 -5.03 -11.53
N SER A 31 5.16 -4.68 -12.19
CA SER A 31 4.94 -5.03 -13.59
C SER A 31 5.92 -4.31 -14.52
N LEU A 32 6.10 -3.00 -14.37
CA LEU A 32 7.05 -2.23 -15.18
C LEU A 32 8.49 -2.68 -14.95
N ALA A 33 8.86 -2.88 -13.69
CA ALA A 33 10.21 -3.28 -13.32
C ALA A 33 10.50 -4.72 -13.79
N GLY A 34 9.57 -5.65 -13.61
CA GLY A 34 9.67 -7.03 -14.07
C GLY A 34 9.76 -7.13 -15.59
N ALA A 35 8.89 -6.46 -16.32
CA ALA A 35 8.90 -6.45 -17.78
C ALA A 35 10.19 -5.86 -18.35
N ARG A 36 10.78 -4.83 -17.71
CA ARG A 36 11.97 -4.16 -18.20
C ARG A 36 13.28 -4.81 -17.82
N TYR A 37 13.37 -5.32 -16.58
CA TYR A 37 14.63 -5.81 -16.00
C TYR A 37 14.58 -7.28 -15.61
N GLY A 38 13.45 -7.95 -15.87
CA GLY A 38 13.28 -9.34 -15.49
C GLY A 38 13.37 -9.54 -13.97
N THR A 39 13.93 -10.65 -13.57
CA THR A 39 14.04 -11.08 -12.16
C THR A 39 15.19 -10.44 -11.39
N VAL A 40 16.13 -9.76 -12.06
CA VAL A 40 17.36 -9.20 -11.44
C VAL A 40 17.07 -8.23 -10.28
N ILE A 41 15.89 -7.58 -10.29
CA ILE A 41 15.48 -6.58 -9.30
C ILE A 41 14.65 -7.14 -8.14
N LEU A 42 14.48 -8.47 -8.03
CA LEU A 42 13.66 -9.10 -6.99
C LEU A 42 14.09 -8.76 -5.56
N TRP A 43 15.38 -8.55 -5.33
CA TRP A 43 15.92 -8.12 -4.04
C TRP A 43 15.26 -6.82 -3.53
N ALA A 44 14.87 -5.92 -4.45
CA ALA A 44 14.26 -4.65 -4.12
C ALA A 44 12.87 -4.82 -3.48
N VAL A 45 12.12 -5.85 -3.90
CA VAL A 45 10.81 -6.19 -3.29
C VAL A 45 10.99 -6.60 -1.83
N LEU A 46 11.96 -7.49 -1.54
CA LEU A 46 12.23 -7.93 -0.17
C LEU A 46 12.70 -6.78 0.71
N LEU A 47 13.62 -5.97 0.20
CA LEU A 47 14.10 -4.78 0.91
C LEU A 47 12.96 -3.81 1.18
N GLY A 48 12.08 -3.57 0.20
CA GLY A 48 10.89 -2.72 0.36
C GLY A 48 9.98 -3.21 1.48
N GLY A 49 9.65 -4.49 1.50
CA GLY A 49 8.84 -5.10 2.55
C GLY A 49 9.48 -4.98 3.94
N LEU A 50 10.78 -5.21 4.03
CA LEU A 50 11.52 -5.08 5.30
C LEU A 50 11.52 -3.63 5.83
N LEU A 51 11.79 -2.65 4.96
CA LEU A 51 11.79 -1.25 5.34
C LEU A 51 10.40 -0.77 5.79
N LYS A 52 9.35 -1.23 5.09
CA LYS A 52 7.96 -0.93 5.47
C LYS A 52 7.57 -1.58 6.80
N PHE A 53 8.01 -2.81 7.05
CA PHE A 53 7.85 -3.44 8.37
C PHE A 53 8.46 -2.57 9.47
N VAL A 54 9.69 -2.09 9.30
CA VAL A 54 10.37 -1.25 10.31
C VAL A 54 9.63 0.08 10.53
N LEU A 55 9.20 0.74 9.45
CA LEU A 55 8.44 1.99 9.53
C LEU A 55 7.11 1.79 10.26
N ASN A 56 6.36 0.76 9.90
CA ASN A 56 5.04 0.53 10.47
C ASN A 56 5.11 -0.03 11.91
N GLU A 57 6.13 -0.82 12.24
CA GLU A 57 6.42 -1.23 13.62
C GLU A 57 6.73 -0.02 14.50
N GLY A 58 7.46 0.97 13.97
CA GLY A 58 7.72 2.22 14.65
C GLY A 58 6.45 3.02 14.95
N ILE A 59 5.48 3.05 14.02
CA ILE A 59 4.16 3.67 14.22
C ILE A 59 3.37 2.92 15.31
N ALA A 60 3.33 1.59 15.20
CA ALA A 60 2.63 0.74 16.19
C ALA A 60 3.23 0.89 17.59
N ARG A 61 4.56 0.95 17.68
CA ARG A 61 5.29 1.14 18.92
C ARG A 61 4.89 2.45 19.61
N TRP A 62 4.88 3.56 18.85
CA TRP A 62 4.43 4.83 19.38
C TRP A 62 3.02 4.72 19.96
N GLN A 63 2.07 4.26 19.14
CA GLN A 63 0.67 4.13 19.51
C GLN A 63 0.45 3.26 20.76
N LEU A 64 1.04 2.07 20.78
CA LEU A 64 0.81 1.10 21.85
C LEU A 64 1.46 1.50 23.18
N VAL A 65 2.54 2.29 23.14
CA VAL A 65 3.26 2.73 24.33
C VAL A 65 2.69 4.03 24.89
N THR A 66 2.36 4.99 24.02
CA THR A 66 1.88 6.31 24.44
C THR A 66 0.37 6.39 24.54
N GLY A 67 -0.37 5.48 23.86
CA GLY A 67 -1.83 5.56 23.70
C GLY A 67 -2.29 6.64 22.70
N GLU A 68 -1.36 7.37 22.09
CA GLU A 68 -1.62 8.44 21.12
C GLU A 68 -1.26 7.98 19.69
N THR A 69 -2.02 8.42 18.67
CA THR A 69 -1.58 8.20 17.30
C THR A 69 -0.28 8.95 17.03
N LEU A 70 0.50 8.48 16.03
CA LEU A 70 1.73 9.18 15.65
C LEU A 70 1.42 10.63 15.21
N LEU A 71 0.29 10.86 14.55
CA LEU A 71 -0.16 12.19 14.13
C LEU A 71 -0.46 13.09 15.33
N GLN A 72 -1.09 12.56 16.40
CA GLN A 72 -1.29 13.28 17.65
C GLN A 72 0.06 13.66 18.28
N GLY A 73 1.01 12.71 18.29
CA GLY A 73 2.36 12.96 18.75
C GLY A 73 3.05 14.10 17.96
N TRP A 74 2.87 14.16 16.66
CA TRP A 74 3.43 15.27 15.85
C TRP A 74 2.86 16.62 16.23
N ILE A 75 1.54 16.71 16.35
CA ILE A 75 0.85 17.96 16.70
C ILE A 75 1.25 18.45 18.09
N LYS A 76 1.48 17.52 19.01
CA LYS A 76 1.80 17.81 20.42
C LYS A 76 3.28 18.15 20.65
N HIS A 77 4.19 17.46 19.95
CA HIS A 77 5.61 17.47 20.28
C HIS A 77 6.52 18.09 19.22
N LEU A 78 6.02 18.27 17.97
CA LEU A 78 6.81 18.84 16.88
C LEU A 78 6.37 20.28 16.55
N PRO A 79 7.22 21.06 15.88
CA PRO A 79 6.83 22.38 15.40
C PRO A 79 5.60 22.30 14.49
N LYS A 80 4.71 23.28 14.58
CA LYS A 80 3.44 23.32 13.84
C LYS A 80 3.60 23.14 12.33
N TRP A 81 4.70 23.62 11.75
CA TRP A 81 4.96 23.50 10.32
C TRP A 81 5.00 22.04 9.83
N VAL A 82 5.45 21.10 10.67
CA VAL A 82 5.49 19.65 10.35
C VAL A 82 4.08 19.13 10.09
N SER A 83 3.14 19.49 10.96
CA SER A 83 1.74 19.07 10.85
C SER A 83 1.04 19.69 9.63
N TYR A 84 1.30 20.97 9.35
CA TYR A 84 0.74 21.62 8.15
C TYR A 84 1.37 21.12 6.85
N TYR A 85 2.68 20.88 6.83
CA TYR A 85 3.34 20.22 5.71
C TYR A 85 2.70 18.87 5.41
N PHE A 86 2.50 18.05 6.46
CA PHE A 86 1.82 16.76 6.31
C PHE A 86 0.39 16.90 5.79
N LEU A 87 -0.37 17.88 6.27
CA LEU A 87 -1.73 18.11 5.78
C LEU A 87 -1.78 18.42 4.28
N ILE A 88 -0.92 19.33 3.81
CA ILE A 88 -0.82 19.69 2.38
C ILE A 88 -0.42 18.43 1.58
N TYR A 89 0.59 17.72 2.07
CA TYR A 89 1.04 16.48 1.46
C TYR A 89 -0.08 15.43 1.42
N LEU A 90 -0.84 15.25 2.52
CA LEU A 90 -1.97 14.33 2.61
C LEU A 90 -3.03 14.65 1.55
N MET A 91 -3.36 15.93 1.34
CA MET A 91 -4.33 16.35 0.32
C MET A 91 -3.84 15.99 -1.09
N LEU A 92 -2.61 16.37 -1.43
CA LEU A 92 -2.03 16.10 -2.76
C LEU A 92 -1.88 14.61 -3.01
N TRP A 93 -1.31 13.87 -2.06
CA TRP A 93 -1.13 12.43 -2.16
C TRP A 93 -2.48 11.70 -2.29
N SER A 94 -3.48 12.10 -1.51
CA SER A 94 -4.81 11.49 -1.53
C SER A 94 -5.51 11.68 -2.88
N PHE A 95 -5.34 12.85 -3.51
CA PHE A 95 -5.88 13.11 -4.85
C PHE A 95 -5.27 12.15 -5.89
N VAL A 96 -3.94 11.98 -5.85
CA VAL A 96 -3.22 11.14 -6.81
C VAL A 96 -3.51 9.66 -6.58
N VAL A 97 -3.44 9.18 -5.33
CA VAL A 97 -3.69 7.77 -5.02
C VAL A 97 -5.13 7.37 -5.30
N ALA A 98 -6.08 8.25 -5.00
CA ALA A 98 -7.48 7.98 -5.30
C ALA A 98 -7.73 7.90 -6.80
N GLY A 99 -7.15 8.81 -7.60
CA GLY A 99 -7.17 8.73 -9.05
C GLY A 99 -6.58 7.44 -9.59
N ALA A 100 -5.44 7.00 -9.04
CA ALA A 100 -4.82 5.73 -9.42
C ALA A 100 -5.75 4.54 -9.12
N LEU A 101 -6.29 4.45 -7.90
CA LEU A 101 -7.16 3.34 -7.51
C LEU A 101 -8.45 3.31 -8.32
N ILE A 102 -9.11 4.46 -8.53
CA ILE A 102 -10.30 4.57 -9.37
C ILE A 102 -9.98 4.12 -10.80
N SER A 103 -8.86 4.57 -11.35
CA SER A 103 -8.44 4.22 -12.71
C SER A 103 -8.17 2.72 -12.86
N PHE A 104 -7.44 2.10 -11.92
CA PHE A 104 -7.11 0.67 -11.99
C PHE A 104 -8.30 -0.25 -11.68
N CYS A 105 -9.17 0.12 -10.73
CA CYS A 105 -10.43 -0.58 -10.52
C CYS A 105 -11.31 -0.53 -11.77
N GLY A 106 -11.42 0.65 -12.37
CA GLY A 106 -12.16 0.86 -13.60
C GLY A 106 -11.60 0.05 -14.77
N LEU A 107 -10.27 0.09 -14.95
CA LEU A 107 -9.58 -0.65 -15.99
C LEU A 107 -9.77 -2.17 -15.83
N ALA A 108 -9.61 -2.70 -14.62
CA ALA A 108 -9.80 -4.10 -14.35
C ALA A 108 -11.25 -4.55 -14.65
N ALA A 109 -12.24 -3.76 -14.23
CA ALA A 109 -13.64 -4.07 -14.49
C ALA A 109 -14.00 -3.92 -15.98
N GLN A 110 -13.49 -2.92 -16.67
CA GLN A 110 -13.68 -2.75 -18.11
C GLN A 110 -13.05 -3.91 -18.91
N THR A 111 -11.90 -4.42 -18.47
CA THR A 111 -11.27 -5.60 -19.08
C THR A 111 -12.08 -6.88 -18.85
N LEU A 112 -12.71 -7.02 -17.66
CA LEU A 112 -13.57 -8.17 -17.32
C LEU A 112 -14.94 -8.11 -18.00
N LEU A 113 -15.55 -6.94 -17.96
CA LEU A 113 -16.93 -6.69 -18.43
C LEU A 113 -16.96 -5.35 -19.19
N PRO A 114 -16.65 -5.36 -20.48
CA PRO A 114 -16.67 -4.14 -21.31
C PRO A 114 -18.09 -3.57 -21.39
N ILE A 115 -18.28 -2.34 -20.90
CA ILE A 115 -19.57 -1.62 -20.97
C ILE A 115 -19.58 -0.49 -22.00
N HIS A 116 -18.40 -0.14 -22.52
CA HIS A 116 -18.25 0.92 -23.51
C HIS A 116 -17.12 0.57 -24.48
N GLU A 117 -17.31 0.90 -25.77
CA GLU A 117 -16.30 0.63 -26.83
C GLU A 117 -15.01 1.43 -26.60
N ASN A 118 -15.14 2.66 -26.10
CA ASN A 118 -13.99 3.46 -25.71
C ASN A 118 -13.49 3.04 -24.32
N GLU A 119 -12.30 2.45 -24.24
CA GLU A 119 -11.68 1.94 -23.01
C GLU A 119 -11.55 3.02 -21.93
N SER A 120 -11.23 4.27 -22.29
CA SER A 120 -11.10 5.37 -21.34
C SER A 120 -12.44 5.70 -20.69
N THR A 121 -13.51 5.78 -21.49
CA THR A 121 -14.86 6.05 -20.98
C THR A 121 -15.37 4.91 -20.12
N GLY A 122 -15.19 3.66 -20.56
CA GLY A 122 -15.57 2.48 -19.77
C GLY A 122 -14.81 2.39 -18.45
N THR A 123 -13.50 2.68 -18.48
CA THR A 123 -12.66 2.75 -17.26
C THR A 123 -13.17 3.82 -16.28
N LEU A 124 -13.53 5.00 -16.77
CA LEU A 124 -14.07 6.07 -15.92
C LEU A 124 -15.40 5.69 -15.28
N ILE A 125 -16.34 5.14 -16.07
CA ILE A 125 -17.66 4.74 -15.58
C ILE A 125 -17.52 3.65 -14.50
N TRP A 126 -16.77 2.57 -14.80
CA TRP A 126 -16.52 1.50 -13.84
C TRP A 126 -15.79 1.98 -12.59
N GLY A 127 -14.80 2.87 -12.76
CA GLY A 127 -14.06 3.46 -11.65
C GLY A 127 -14.96 4.28 -10.74
N ALA A 128 -15.83 5.11 -11.31
CA ALA A 128 -16.79 5.92 -10.55
C ALA A 128 -17.81 5.04 -9.79
N LEU A 129 -18.36 4.01 -10.45
CA LEU A 129 -19.30 3.08 -9.83
C LEU A 129 -18.66 2.34 -8.64
N GLN A 130 -17.44 1.84 -8.80
CA GLN A 130 -16.71 1.14 -7.74
C GLN A 130 -16.28 2.06 -6.61
N SER A 131 -15.87 3.30 -6.91
CA SER A 131 -15.61 4.33 -5.91
C SER A 131 -16.84 4.64 -5.07
N GLY A 132 -18.02 4.79 -5.72
CA GLY A 132 -19.30 4.96 -5.03
C GLY A 132 -19.68 3.74 -4.16
N LEU A 133 -19.49 2.52 -4.68
CA LEU A 133 -19.71 1.30 -3.92
C LEU A 133 -18.79 1.22 -2.70
N ALA A 134 -17.52 1.59 -2.85
CA ALA A 134 -16.57 1.64 -1.73
C ALA A 134 -16.98 2.64 -0.66
N VAL A 135 -17.48 3.82 -1.04
CA VAL A 135 -18.07 4.81 -0.09
C VAL A 135 -19.24 4.20 0.68
N LEU A 136 -20.17 3.53 -0.01
CA LEU A 136 -21.32 2.89 0.63
C LEU A 136 -20.89 1.79 1.61
N LEU A 137 -19.92 0.96 1.23
CA LEU A 137 -19.38 -0.10 2.09
C LEU A 137 -18.66 0.46 3.33
N VAL A 138 -17.91 1.56 3.17
CA VAL A 138 -17.19 2.19 4.28
C VAL A 138 -18.14 2.91 5.23
N LEU A 139 -19.15 3.61 4.74
CA LEU A 139 -20.12 4.34 5.57
C LEU A 139 -21.15 3.42 6.21
N GLY A 140 -21.62 2.41 5.49
CA GLY A 140 -22.66 1.47 5.95
C GLY A 140 -22.12 0.22 6.61
N GLY A 141 -20.84 -0.12 6.40
CA GLY A 141 -20.22 -1.34 6.88
C GLY A 141 -19.59 -1.21 8.26
N SER A 142 -19.57 -2.33 9.01
CA SER A 142 -18.73 -2.43 10.21
C SER A 142 -17.27 -2.72 9.83
N TYR A 143 -16.34 -2.38 10.72
CA TYR A 143 -14.93 -2.79 10.61
C TYR A 143 -14.78 -4.30 10.31
N GLN A 144 -15.61 -5.14 10.93
CA GLN A 144 -15.60 -6.59 10.73
C GLN A 144 -15.99 -6.99 9.31
N LEU A 145 -16.95 -6.30 8.69
CA LEU A 145 -17.33 -6.56 7.30
C LEU A 145 -16.17 -6.19 6.37
N LEU A 146 -15.58 -5.01 6.56
CA LEU A 146 -14.42 -4.55 5.80
C LEU A 146 -13.26 -5.54 5.92
N GLU A 147 -12.90 -5.95 7.13
CA GLU A 147 -11.83 -6.93 7.40
C GLU A 147 -12.08 -8.26 6.68
N ARG A 148 -13.34 -8.75 6.66
CA ARG A 148 -13.72 -10.00 5.97
C ARG A 148 -13.59 -9.87 4.45
N LEU A 149 -14.08 -8.79 3.88
CA LEU A 149 -13.98 -8.53 2.44
C LEU A 149 -12.52 -8.44 1.99
N MET A 150 -11.69 -7.70 2.73
CA MET A 150 -10.27 -7.56 2.42
C MET A 150 -9.52 -8.89 2.54
N LYS A 151 -9.83 -9.71 3.55
CA LYS A 151 -9.27 -11.06 3.67
C LYS A 151 -9.66 -11.97 2.51
N LEU A 152 -10.91 -11.88 2.05
CA LEU A 152 -11.38 -12.66 0.90
C LEU A 152 -10.64 -12.25 -0.38
N PHE A 153 -10.59 -10.96 -0.68
CA PHE A 153 -9.95 -10.46 -1.90
C PHE A 153 -8.45 -10.74 -1.92
N ILE A 154 -7.74 -10.47 -0.80
CA ILE A 154 -6.32 -10.75 -0.74
C ILE A 154 -6.04 -12.26 -0.83
N GLY A 155 -6.84 -13.10 -0.17
CA GLY A 155 -6.70 -14.55 -0.23
C GLY A 155 -6.87 -15.09 -1.65
N LEU A 156 -7.91 -14.62 -2.37
CA LEU A 156 -8.16 -14.98 -3.77
C LEU A 156 -6.98 -14.55 -4.65
N MET A 157 -6.56 -13.30 -4.52
CA MET A 157 -5.46 -12.75 -5.31
C MET A 157 -4.14 -13.50 -5.06
N PHE A 158 -3.81 -13.77 -3.79
CA PHE A 158 -2.62 -14.53 -3.44
C PHE A 158 -2.64 -15.93 -4.05
N ALA A 159 -3.77 -16.63 -3.92
CA ALA A 159 -3.91 -17.96 -4.49
C ALA A 159 -3.63 -17.95 -6.00
N VAL A 160 -4.19 -16.98 -6.71
CA VAL A 160 -4.04 -16.87 -8.16
C VAL A 160 -2.63 -16.44 -8.56
N VAL A 161 -2.11 -15.33 -8.01
CA VAL A 161 -0.83 -14.77 -8.43
C VAL A 161 0.34 -15.70 -8.07
N ILE A 162 0.32 -16.31 -6.88
CA ILE A 162 1.40 -17.25 -6.46
C ILE A 162 1.33 -18.53 -7.29
N SER A 163 0.14 -19.13 -7.48
CA SER A 163 0.01 -20.33 -8.31
C SER A 163 0.42 -20.08 -9.77
N SER A 164 0.14 -18.88 -10.27
CA SER A 164 0.52 -18.46 -11.62
C SER A 164 2.03 -18.28 -11.76
N ALA A 165 2.68 -17.61 -10.81
CA ALA A 165 4.13 -17.46 -10.81
C ALA A 165 4.84 -18.83 -10.69
N TRP A 166 4.27 -19.75 -9.90
CA TRP A 166 4.75 -21.12 -9.80
C TRP A 166 4.58 -21.88 -11.12
N GLY A 167 3.42 -21.74 -11.78
CA GLY A 167 3.12 -22.41 -13.05
C GLY A 167 3.98 -21.96 -14.23
N LEU A 168 4.57 -20.76 -14.18
CA LEU A 168 5.57 -20.30 -15.15
C LEU A 168 6.89 -21.07 -15.07
N ALA A 169 7.07 -21.90 -14.03
CA ALA A 169 8.25 -22.73 -13.80
C ALA A 169 9.59 -22.01 -14.03
N PRO A 170 9.82 -20.83 -13.40
CA PRO A 170 11.08 -20.13 -13.57
C PRO A 170 12.23 -20.94 -13.00
N ASP A 171 13.48 -20.64 -13.38
CA ASP A 171 14.63 -21.19 -12.69
C ASP A 171 14.69 -20.67 -11.25
N TRP A 172 14.36 -21.57 -10.30
CA TRP A 172 14.30 -21.22 -8.88
C TRP A 172 15.68 -20.92 -8.29
N GLY A 173 16.77 -21.42 -8.91
CA GLY A 173 18.14 -21.08 -8.55
C GLY A 173 18.43 -19.60 -8.87
N ASP A 174 18.09 -19.17 -10.07
CA ASP A 174 18.22 -17.78 -10.50
C ASP A 174 17.35 -16.84 -9.68
N ILE A 175 16.11 -17.24 -9.35
CA ILE A 175 15.23 -16.48 -8.46
C ILE A 175 15.88 -16.33 -7.08
N GLY A 176 16.40 -17.41 -6.49
CA GLY A 176 17.09 -17.37 -5.20
C GLY A 176 18.30 -16.44 -5.21
N MET A 177 19.09 -16.49 -6.26
CA MET A 177 20.23 -15.58 -6.44
C MET A 177 19.80 -14.13 -6.58
N ALA A 178 18.75 -13.86 -7.37
CA ALA A 178 18.21 -12.50 -7.58
C ALA A 178 17.60 -11.90 -6.30
N LEU A 179 17.09 -12.73 -5.39
CA LEU A 179 16.57 -12.28 -4.09
C LEU A 179 17.69 -11.92 -3.11
N LEU A 180 18.83 -12.61 -3.16
CA LEU A 180 19.91 -12.47 -2.18
C LEU A 180 21.04 -11.52 -2.62
N TYR A 181 21.27 -11.40 -3.93
CA TYR A 181 22.35 -10.57 -4.47
C TYR A 181 21.81 -9.31 -5.17
N PRO A 182 21.86 -8.14 -4.51
CA PRO A 182 21.44 -6.88 -5.10
C PRO A 182 22.25 -6.56 -6.35
N ARG A 183 21.58 -6.45 -7.49
CA ARG A 183 22.16 -6.02 -8.76
C ARG A 183 21.30 -4.91 -9.34
N LEU A 184 21.94 -3.83 -9.80
CA LEU A 184 21.28 -2.76 -10.55
C LEU A 184 21.61 -2.94 -12.02
N PRO A 185 20.62 -3.00 -12.91
CA PRO A 185 20.87 -2.97 -14.35
C PRO A 185 21.58 -1.68 -14.76
N ASN A 186 22.44 -1.77 -15.76
CA ASN A 186 23.16 -0.63 -16.29
C ASN A 186 22.27 0.21 -17.24
N ASP A 187 21.24 0.81 -16.68
CA ASP A 187 20.23 1.65 -17.34
C ASP A 187 19.93 2.86 -16.45
N PRO A 188 19.96 4.11 -16.95
CA PRO A 188 19.64 5.30 -16.16
C PRO A 188 18.28 5.25 -15.46
N LYS A 189 17.31 4.49 -16.01
CA LYS A 189 15.98 4.31 -15.42
C LYS A 189 15.93 3.22 -14.34
N ALA A 190 16.98 2.37 -14.22
CA ALA A 190 17.00 1.25 -13.29
C ALA A 190 16.91 1.71 -11.84
N VAL A 191 17.65 2.74 -11.46
CA VAL A 191 17.61 3.33 -10.12
C VAL A 191 16.19 3.78 -9.79
N MET A 192 15.55 4.55 -10.66
CA MET A 192 14.20 5.09 -10.44
C MET A 192 13.16 3.97 -10.30
N LEU A 193 13.18 2.96 -11.18
CA LEU A 193 12.22 1.86 -11.14
C LEU A 193 12.44 0.95 -9.93
N THR A 194 13.71 0.64 -9.60
CA THR A 194 14.05 -0.15 -8.42
C THR A 194 13.60 0.54 -7.13
N LEU A 195 13.82 1.83 -7.02
CA LEU A 195 13.39 2.61 -5.86
C LEU A 195 11.88 2.84 -5.83
N GLY A 196 11.24 2.98 -7.01
CA GLY A 196 9.78 2.94 -7.13
C GLY A 196 9.21 1.62 -6.64
N LEU A 197 9.89 0.50 -6.93
CA LEU A 197 9.52 -0.83 -6.44
C LEU A 197 9.67 -0.93 -4.91
N ILE A 198 10.81 -0.49 -4.35
CA ILE A 198 11.04 -0.45 -2.89
C ILE A 198 9.98 0.45 -2.21
N GLY A 199 9.68 1.59 -2.80
CA GLY A 199 8.69 2.55 -2.27
C GLY A 199 7.24 2.10 -2.47
N GLY A 200 6.95 1.34 -3.50
CA GLY A 200 5.64 0.81 -3.83
C GLY A 200 5.19 -0.26 -2.85
N VAL A 201 6.04 -1.26 -2.56
CA VAL A 201 5.68 -2.41 -1.72
C VAL A 201 5.04 -1.99 -0.40
N GLY A 202 3.78 -2.42 -0.18
CA GLY A 202 3.13 -2.33 1.12
C GLY A 202 2.59 -0.94 1.51
N GLY A 203 2.31 -0.07 0.56
CA GLY A 203 1.66 1.23 0.78
C GLY A 203 2.61 2.36 1.21
N SER A 204 2.07 3.55 1.42
CA SER A 204 2.83 4.76 1.78
C SER A 204 2.20 5.51 2.96
N VAL A 205 1.38 6.53 2.75
CA VAL A 205 0.70 7.25 3.84
C VAL A 205 -0.27 6.34 4.60
N THR A 206 -0.80 5.31 3.96
CA THR A 206 -1.65 4.28 4.56
C THR A 206 -0.99 3.50 5.71
N LEU A 207 0.36 3.55 5.84
CA LEU A 207 1.06 3.04 7.01
C LEU A 207 0.53 3.66 8.31
N LEU A 208 0.22 4.97 8.29
CA LEU A 208 -0.34 5.67 9.45
C LEU A 208 -1.74 5.14 9.83
N SER A 209 -2.49 4.60 8.86
CA SER A 209 -3.83 4.06 9.11
C SER A 209 -3.80 2.81 9.99
N TYR A 210 -2.67 2.10 10.06
CA TYR A 210 -2.50 0.96 10.95
C TYR A 210 -2.78 1.30 12.42
N ALA A 211 -2.41 2.51 12.85
CA ALA A 211 -2.68 2.98 14.21
C ALA A 211 -4.19 2.97 14.54
N TYR A 212 -5.03 3.34 13.58
CA TYR A 212 -6.49 3.31 13.76
C TYR A 212 -7.05 1.89 13.72
N TRP A 213 -6.56 1.05 12.81
CA TRP A 213 -7.01 -0.34 12.69
C TRP A 213 -6.65 -1.20 13.91
N ILE A 214 -5.47 -1.00 14.53
CA ILE A 214 -5.14 -1.68 15.79
C ILE A 214 -6.04 -1.21 16.94
N SER A 215 -6.46 0.06 16.94
CA SER A 215 -7.41 0.59 17.92
C SER A 215 -8.82 0.02 17.72
N GLU A 216 -9.30 -0.10 16.47
CA GLU A 216 -10.57 -0.78 16.13
C GLU A 216 -10.56 -2.26 16.56
N LYS A 217 -9.38 -2.90 16.56
CA LYS A 217 -9.17 -4.27 17.05
C LYS A 217 -9.12 -4.36 18.58
N GLY A 218 -9.11 -3.22 19.28
CA GLY A 218 -8.98 -3.14 20.72
C GLY A 218 -7.55 -3.30 21.26
N TRP A 219 -6.54 -3.14 20.39
CA TRP A 219 -5.14 -3.16 20.82
C TRP A 219 -4.70 -1.74 21.24
N SER A 220 -4.72 -1.50 22.55
CA SER A 220 -4.51 -0.14 23.09
C SER A 220 -3.37 -0.05 24.12
N GLN A 221 -2.61 -1.13 24.35
CA GLN A 221 -1.58 -1.18 25.38
C GLN A 221 -0.27 -1.80 24.88
N ALA A 222 0.83 -1.46 25.51
CA ALA A 222 2.17 -1.98 25.19
C ALA A 222 2.25 -3.53 25.17
N GLY A 223 1.40 -4.23 25.92
CA GLY A 223 1.30 -5.70 25.92
C GLY A 223 0.96 -6.30 24.56
N PHE A 224 0.32 -5.54 23.68
CA PHE A 224 0.01 -5.98 22.30
C PHE A 224 1.17 -5.81 21.31
N MET A 225 2.32 -5.30 21.72
CA MET A 225 3.45 -5.06 20.81
C MET A 225 3.94 -6.32 20.10
N LYS A 226 3.97 -7.48 20.80
CA LYS A 226 4.31 -8.76 20.17
C LYS A 226 3.29 -9.16 19.10
N HIS A 227 2.01 -8.93 19.35
CA HIS A 227 0.92 -9.21 18.39
C HIS A 227 1.06 -8.32 17.16
N ALA A 228 1.26 -7.02 17.34
CA ALA A 228 1.48 -6.08 16.23
C ALA A 228 2.69 -6.45 15.38
N ARG A 229 3.81 -6.88 15.98
CA ARG A 229 4.99 -7.33 15.23
C ARG A 229 4.73 -8.57 14.40
N ILE A 230 4.01 -9.55 14.95
CA ILE A 230 3.65 -10.78 14.20
C ILE A 230 2.68 -10.43 13.07
N ASP A 231 1.67 -9.64 13.35
CA ASP A 231 0.65 -9.21 12.40
C ASP A 231 1.28 -8.43 11.22
N LEU A 232 2.15 -7.46 11.51
CA LEU A 232 2.92 -6.72 10.50
C LEU A 232 3.93 -7.61 9.76
N GLY A 233 4.60 -8.52 10.46
CA GLY A 233 5.52 -9.48 9.85
C GLY A 233 4.83 -10.33 8.79
N ILE A 234 3.64 -10.85 9.10
CA ILE A 234 2.82 -11.59 8.15
C ILE A 234 2.38 -10.69 7.00
N ALA A 235 1.90 -9.48 7.29
CA ALA A 235 1.46 -8.52 6.28
C ALA A 235 2.54 -8.23 5.24
N TYR A 236 3.75 -7.86 5.69
CA TYR A 236 4.84 -7.50 4.78
C TYR A 236 5.51 -8.71 4.12
N THR A 237 5.49 -9.88 4.74
CA THR A 237 5.87 -11.14 4.08
C THR A 237 4.91 -11.45 2.93
N LEU A 238 3.61 -11.35 3.16
CA LEU A 238 2.59 -11.52 2.13
C LEU A 238 2.78 -10.48 1.01
N SER A 239 2.88 -9.20 1.31
CA SER A 239 3.09 -8.15 0.29
C SER A 239 4.37 -8.40 -0.52
N SER A 240 5.46 -8.84 0.13
CA SER A 240 6.70 -9.16 -0.58
C SER A 240 6.57 -10.39 -1.48
N LEU A 241 5.93 -11.46 -1.00
CA LEU A 241 5.66 -12.65 -1.83
C LEU A 241 4.82 -12.30 -3.06
N PHE A 242 3.82 -11.45 -2.87
CA PHE A 242 3.01 -10.96 -3.97
C PHE A 242 3.83 -10.17 -4.99
N GLY A 243 4.63 -9.21 -4.53
CA GLY A 243 5.49 -8.39 -5.39
C GLY A 243 6.50 -9.25 -6.15
N VAL A 244 7.11 -10.26 -5.49
CA VAL A 244 8.01 -11.23 -6.14
C VAL A 244 7.27 -12.01 -7.24
N ALA A 245 6.10 -12.56 -6.93
CA ALA A 245 5.32 -13.31 -7.90
C ALA A 245 4.92 -12.45 -9.10
N LEU A 246 4.54 -11.19 -8.87
CA LEU A 246 4.17 -10.27 -9.94
C LEU A 246 5.37 -9.88 -10.83
N VAL A 247 6.55 -9.66 -10.25
CA VAL A 247 7.79 -9.43 -11.02
C VAL A 247 8.11 -10.64 -11.90
N ILE A 248 7.98 -11.87 -11.37
CA ILE A 248 8.20 -13.11 -12.14
C ILE A 248 7.23 -13.19 -13.33
N ILE A 249 5.95 -12.93 -13.11
CA ILE A 249 4.92 -12.92 -14.16
C ILE A 249 5.27 -11.87 -15.21
N ALA A 250 5.58 -10.66 -14.78
CA ALA A 250 5.84 -9.54 -15.68
C ALA A 250 7.16 -9.68 -16.46
N ALA A 251 8.12 -10.46 -15.96
CA ALA A 251 9.39 -10.73 -16.65
C ALA A 251 9.21 -11.46 -18.01
N GLY A 252 8.05 -12.10 -18.22
CA GLY A 252 7.68 -12.73 -19.49
C GLY A 252 6.93 -11.82 -20.46
N VAL A 253 6.69 -10.54 -20.11
CA VAL A 253 5.92 -9.59 -20.90
C VAL A 253 6.83 -8.48 -21.41
N SER A 254 6.66 -8.03 -22.68
CA SER A 254 7.46 -6.92 -23.20
C SER A 254 7.08 -5.58 -22.55
N PRO A 255 8.06 -4.68 -22.32
CA PRO A 255 7.83 -3.39 -21.64
C PRO A 255 6.78 -2.50 -22.31
N GLU A 256 6.66 -2.57 -23.65
CA GLU A 256 5.68 -1.81 -24.42
C GLU A 256 4.25 -2.24 -24.09
N GLN A 257 4.03 -3.52 -23.82
CA GLN A 257 2.73 -4.10 -23.51
C GLN A 257 2.27 -3.77 -22.09
N VAL A 258 3.19 -3.41 -21.19
CA VAL A 258 2.87 -3.07 -19.81
C VAL A 258 2.52 -1.58 -19.64
N ASN A 259 2.53 -0.82 -20.73
CA ASN A 259 2.15 0.59 -20.73
C ASN A 259 0.70 0.79 -21.21
N GLY A 260 -0.09 1.55 -20.46
CA GLY A 260 -1.43 1.95 -20.86
C GLY A 260 -2.56 1.01 -20.44
N TYR A 261 -3.62 0.99 -21.23
CA TYR A 261 -4.84 0.22 -20.95
C TYR A 261 -4.66 -1.30 -21.10
N GLY A 262 -3.79 -1.72 -22.03
CA GLY A 262 -3.53 -3.14 -22.29
C GLY A 262 -2.73 -3.89 -21.21
N MET A 263 -2.18 -3.20 -20.21
CA MET A 263 -1.29 -3.79 -19.20
C MET A 263 -1.88 -5.02 -18.50
N ILE A 264 -3.10 -4.89 -18.01
CA ILE A 264 -3.77 -5.98 -17.27
C ILE A 264 -4.03 -7.17 -18.17
N LEU A 265 -4.47 -6.88 -19.41
CA LEU A 265 -4.76 -7.90 -20.39
C LEU A 265 -3.49 -8.67 -20.80
N SER A 266 -2.40 -7.97 -21.07
CA SER A 266 -1.12 -8.58 -21.45
C SER A 266 -0.56 -9.50 -20.37
N LEU A 267 -0.65 -9.09 -19.09
CA LEU A 267 -0.29 -9.94 -17.95
C LEU A 267 -1.20 -11.17 -17.83
N ALA A 268 -2.51 -10.99 -18.06
CA ALA A 268 -3.48 -12.09 -18.05
C ALA A 268 -3.26 -13.08 -19.19
N GLU A 269 -2.93 -12.57 -20.40
CA GLU A 269 -2.63 -13.39 -21.57
C GLU A 269 -1.33 -14.18 -21.39
N GLN A 270 -0.28 -13.56 -20.86
CA GLN A 270 0.95 -14.25 -20.50
C GLN A 270 0.69 -15.44 -19.57
N LEU A 271 -0.18 -15.27 -18.58
CA LEU A 271 -0.58 -16.38 -17.71
C LEU A 271 -1.45 -17.39 -18.44
N GLY A 272 -2.32 -16.95 -19.33
CA GLY A 272 -3.17 -17.80 -20.14
C GLY A 272 -2.37 -18.78 -21.03
N THR A 273 -1.17 -18.39 -21.46
CA THR A 273 -0.29 -19.29 -22.28
C THR A 273 0.17 -20.52 -21.50
N VAL A 274 0.32 -20.42 -20.16
CA VAL A 274 0.82 -21.49 -19.30
C VAL A 274 -0.30 -22.22 -18.57
N THR A 275 -1.28 -21.46 -18.05
CA THR A 275 -2.34 -21.97 -17.16
C THR A 275 -3.69 -22.10 -17.85
N GLY A 276 -3.76 -21.75 -19.12
CA GLY A 276 -4.99 -21.78 -19.91
C GLY A 276 -6.03 -20.72 -19.49
N PRO A 277 -7.30 -20.88 -19.93
CA PRO A 277 -8.35 -19.89 -19.64
C PRO A 277 -8.59 -19.67 -18.14
N VAL A 278 -8.44 -20.71 -17.32
CA VAL A 278 -8.64 -20.62 -15.87
C VAL A 278 -7.65 -19.65 -15.22
N GLY A 279 -6.37 -19.72 -15.59
CA GLY A 279 -5.36 -18.79 -15.08
C GLY A 279 -5.59 -17.36 -15.54
N ARG A 280 -5.94 -17.17 -16.82
CA ARG A 280 -6.28 -15.87 -17.39
C ARG A 280 -7.42 -15.19 -16.62
N TRP A 281 -8.55 -15.86 -16.47
CA TRP A 281 -9.71 -15.31 -15.77
C TRP A 281 -9.46 -15.16 -14.27
N GLY A 282 -8.77 -16.14 -13.66
CA GLY A 282 -8.36 -16.07 -12.27
C GLY A 282 -7.49 -14.84 -11.97
N PHE A 283 -6.52 -14.55 -12.86
CA PHE A 283 -5.68 -13.35 -12.73
C PHE A 283 -6.49 -12.07 -12.85
N LEU A 284 -7.38 -11.95 -13.83
CA LEU A 284 -8.21 -10.75 -14.02
C LEU A 284 -9.10 -10.47 -12.80
N ILE A 285 -9.76 -11.50 -12.26
CA ILE A 285 -10.60 -11.39 -11.05
C ILE A 285 -9.73 -11.09 -9.82
N GLY A 286 -8.58 -11.77 -9.69
CA GLY A 286 -7.64 -11.54 -8.60
C GLY A 286 -7.06 -10.13 -8.62
N PHE A 287 -6.67 -9.63 -9.80
CA PHE A 287 -6.18 -8.27 -9.99
C PHE A 287 -7.26 -7.24 -9.62
N TRP A 288 -8.49 -7.41 -10.13
CA TRP A 288 -9.60 -6.56 -9.74
C TRP A 288 -9.83 -6.56 -8.23
N GLY A 289 -9.86 -7.73 -7.60
CA GLY A 289 -10.04 -7.87 -6.15
C GLY A 289 -8.92 -7.19 -5.34
N ALA A 290 -7.67 -7.26 -5.81
CA ALA A 290 -6.53 -6.58 -5.20
C ALA A 290 -6.69 -5.06 -5.21
N VAL A 291 -6.97 -4.49 -6.37
CA VAL A 291 -7.09 -3.04 -6.49
C VAL A 291 -8.33 -2.53 -5.76
N PHE A 292 -9.45 -3.27 -5.81
CA PHE A 292 -10.67 -2.91 -5.09
C PHE A 292 -10.48 -3.00 -3.57
N SER A 293 -9.78 -4.02 -3.05
CA SER A 293 -9.44 -4.09 -1.63
C SER A 293 -8.53 -2.94 -1.19
N SER A 294 -7.58 -2.55 -2.04
CA SER A 294 -6.74 -1.37 -1.79
C SER A 294 -7.56 -0.08 -1.76
N MET A 295 -8.52 0.09 -2.67
CA MET A 295 -9.47 1.20 -2.64
C MET A 295 -10.25 1.22 -1.32
N LEU A 296 -10.82 0.09 -0.90
CA LEU A 296 -11.54 -0.01 0.37
C LEU A 296 -10.67 0.41 1.56
N GLY A 297 -9.41 -0.05 1.60
CA GLY A 297 -8.47 0.30 2.66
C GLY A 297 -8.11 1.78 2.70
N VAL A 298 -7.92 2.42 1.54
CA VAL A 298 -7.66 3.86 1.44
C VAL A 298 -8.90 4.67 1.80
N TRP A 299 -10.11 4.30 1.30
CA TRP A 299 -11.38 4.95 1.62
C TRP A 299 -11.76 4.83 3.10
N ASP A 300 -11.35 3.72 3.75
CA ASP A 300 -11.53 3.56 5.19
C ASP A 300 -10.46 4.29 6.01
N GLY A 301 -9.18 4.04 5.73
CA GLY A 301 -8.07 4.42 6.59
C GLY A 301 -7.62 5.87 6.48
N VAL A 302 -7.65 6.47 5.29
CA VAL A 302 -7.10 7.82 5.09
C VAL A 302 -8.01 8.93 5.64
N PRO A 303 -9.34 8.85 5.55
CA PRO A 303 -10.22 9.80 6.23
C PRO A 303 -10.04 9.90 7.74
N TYR A 304 -9.58 8.82 8.40
CA TYR A 304 -9.21 8.89 9.83
C TYR A 304 -8.08 9.88 10.08
N LEU A 305 -7.05 9.90 9.22
CA LEU A 305 -5.91 10.82 9.35
C LEU A 305 -6.37 12.27 9.31
N PHE A 306 -7.23 12.62 8.35
CA PHE A 306 -7.77 13.96 8.24
C PHE A 306 -8.69 14.33 9.41
N ALA A 307 -9.58 13.42 9.81
CA ALA A 307 -10.49 13.65 10.92
C ALA A 307 -9.74 13.82 12.25
N ASP A 308 -8.70 13.00 12.46
CA ASP A 308 -7.83 13.10 13.65
C ASP A 308 -7.04 14.42 13.66
N PHE A 309 -6.50 14.82 12.50
CA PHE A 309 -5.83 16.11 12.35
C PHE A 309 -6.76 17.28 12.74
N VAL A 310 -7.95 17.34 12.14
CA VAL A 310 -8.93 18.43 12.39
C VAL A 310 -9.34 18.46 13.87
N ARG A 311 -9.53 17.28 14.48
CA ARG A 311 -9.89 17.18 15.90
C ARG A 311 -8.80 17.71 16.81
N ASN A 312 -7.54 17.32 16.56
CA ASN A 312 -6.41 17.72 17.39
C ASN A 312 -6.11 19.22 17.27
N VAL A 313 -6.19 19.79 16.07
CA VAL A 313 -6.04 21.23 15.85
C VAL A 313 -7.15 22.01 16.59
N ARG A 314 -8.37 21.48 16.65
CA ARG A 314 -9.50 22.06 17.39
C ARG A 314 -9.48 21.76 18.89
N LYS A 315 -8.46 21.04 19.41
CA LYS A 315 -8.30 20.68 20.81
C LYS A 315 -9.53 19.97 21.42
N ARG A 316 -10.21 19.14 20.62
CA ARG A 316 -11.36 18.37 21.12
C ARG A 316 -10.90 17.08 21.81
N PRO A 317 -11.61 16.60 22.88
CA PRO A 317 -11.19 15.40 23.61
C PRO A 317 -11.11 14.16 22.71
N THR A 318 -10.17 13.28 23.07
CA THR A 318 -9.80 12.11 22.27
C THR A 318 -10.62 10.89 22.67
N THR A 319 -11.58 10.51 21.84
CA THR A 319 -12.13 9.15 21.81
C THR A 319 -12.05 8.69 20.35
N GLN A 320 -11.19 7.72 20.06
CA GLN A 320 -10.94 7.22 18.70
C GLN A 320 -12.19 6.56 18.08
N GLU A 321 -13.04 5.97 18.91
CA GLU A 321 -14.29 5.29 18.53
C GLU A 321 -15.30 6.17 17.76
N LEU A 322 -15.11 7.49 17.76
CA LEU A 322 -16.08 8.44 17.22
C LEU A 322 -15.61 9.19 15.96
N LEU A 323 -14.52 8.77 15.27
CA LEU A 323 -14.03 9.52 14.11
C LEU A 323 -14.84 9.25 12.84
N ARG A 324 -15.24 8.01 12.58
CA ARG A 324 -16.02 7.61 11.40
C ARG A 324 -17.31 8.42 11.17
N PRO A 325 -18.17 8.68 12.19
CA PRO A 325 -19.40 9.46 11.98
C PRO A 325 -19.16 10.95 11.83
N THR A 326 -17.93 11.46 12.03
CA THR A 326 -17.68 12.91 12.02
C THR A 326 -17.73 13.51 10.63
N LEU A 327 -18.15 14.78 10.56
CA LEU A 327 -18.18 15.53 9.31
C LEU A 327 -16.82 15.59 8.60
N PRO A 328 -15.67 15.83 9.29
CA PRO A 328 -14.36 15.81 8.63
C PRO A 328 -14.04 14.48 7.95
N TYR A 329 -14.38 13.34 8.57
CA TYR A 329 -14.20 12.02 7.97
C TYR A 329 -15.01 11.88 6.68
N ARG A 330 -16.30 12.21 6.73
CA ARG A 330 -17.23 12.11 5.58
C ARG A 330 -16.82 13.04 4.43
N LEU A 331 -16.42 14.26 4.75
CA LEU A 331 -15.94 15.21 3.74
C LEU A 331 -14.68 14.71 3.04
N PHE A 332 -13.74 14.16 3.81
CA PHE A 332 -12.52 13.62 3.22
C PHE A 332 -12.76 12.35 2.39
N LEU A 333 -13.69 11.50 2.82
CA LEU A 333 -14.14 10.36 2.03
C LEU A 333 -14.77 10.81 0.70
N GLY A 334 -15.60 11.86 0.72
CA GLY A 334 -16.13 12.48 -0.51
C GLY A 334 -15.03 13.09 -1.39
N TYR A 335 -14.00 13.68 -0.77
CA TYR A 335 -12.83 14.19 -1.48
C TYR A 335 -12.04 13.06 -2.17
N LEU A 336 -11.90 11.88 -1.58
CA LEU A 336 -11.28 10.72 -2.22
C LEU A 336 -12.12 10.19 -3.38
N ALA A 337 -13.44 10.22 -3.25
CA ALA A 337 -14.35 9.56 -4.19
C ALA A 337 -14.65 10.38 -5.46
N ILE A 338 -14.70 11.70 -5.38
CA ILE A 338 -15.24 12.56 -6.44
C ILE A 338 -14.16 13.39 -7.17
N PRO A 339 -13.37 14.28 -6.53
CA PRO A 339 -12.41 15.12 -7.23
C PRO A 339 -11.39 14.36 -8.08
N PRO A 340 -10.87 13.18 -7.67
CA PRO A 340 -9.90 12.45 -8.47
C PRO A 340 -10.44 11.87 -9.79
N LEU A 341 -11.75 11.83 -9.99
CA LEU A 341 -12.33 11.47 -11.31
C LEU A 341 -11.84 12.40 -12.42
N ILE A 342 -11.49 13.64 -12.09
CA ILE A 342 -10.92 14.61 -13.05
C ILE A 342 -9.61 14.09 -13.65
N ILE A 343 -8.68 13.58 -12.81
CA ILE A 343 -7.41 13.06 -13.32
C ILE A 343 -7.59 11.76 -14.11
N VAL A 344 -8.59 10.95 -13.76
CA VAL A 344 -8.93 9.73 -14.51
C VAL A 344 -9.48 10.05 -15.89
N TRP A 345 -10.23 11.14 -16.01
CA TRP A 345 -10.76 11.59 -17.30
C TRP A 345 -9.66 12.00 -18.29
N TRP A 346 -8.63 12.73 -17.81
CA TRP A 346 -7.62 13.33 -18.71
C TRP A 346 -6.34 12.53 -18.86
N SER A 347 -6.10 11.53 -18.01
CA SER A 347 -4.81 10.85 -17.95
C SER A 347 -4.91 9.34 -18.13
N LYS A 348 -3.86 8.75 -18.72
CA LYS A 348 -3.77 7.29 -18.85
C LYS A 348 -3.48 6.62 -17.50
N PRO A 349 -4.04 5.44 -17.20
CA PRO A 349 -3.85 4.72 -15.95
C PRO A 349 -2.38 4.56 -15.55
N ALA A 350 -1.51 4.14 -16.48
CA ALA A 350 -0.09 3.95 -16.21
C ALA A 350 0.61 5.22 -15.71
N TRP A 351 0.28 6.40 -16.28
CA TRP A 351 0.86 7.67 -15.84
C TRP A 351 0.42 8.05 -14.43
N ILE A 352 -0.88 7.87 -14.12
CA ILE A 352 -1.42 8.14 -12.79
C ILE A 352 -0.76 7.21 -11.76
N GLY A 353 -0.52 5.96 -12.12
CA GLY A 353 0.15 4.99 -11.27
C GLY A 353 1.62 5.32 -11.01
N ILE A 354 2.36 5.78 -12.02
CA ILE A 354 3.74 6.27 -11.84
C ILE A 354 3.74 7.49 -10.90
N LEU A 355 2.81 8.42 -11.11
CA LEU A 355 2.67 9.60 -10.25
C LEU A 355 2.36 9.20 -8.80
N TYR A 356 1.49 8.20 -8.60
CA TYR A 356 1.21 7.63 -7.29
C TYR A 356 2.46 7.03 -6.62
N ALA A 357 3.21 6.20 -7.35
CA ALA A 357 4.42 5.58 -6.83
C ALA A 357 5.48 6.63 -6.42
N VAL A 358 5.68 7.64 -7.25
CA VAL A 358 6.61 8.75 -6.98
C VAL A 358 6.16 9.57 -5.78
N THR A 359 4.90 10.00 -5.76
CA THR A 359 4.38 10.77 -4.62
C THR A 359 4.41 9.97 -3.33
N GLY A 360 4.09 8.68 -3.37
CA GLY A 360 4.18 7.79 -2.21
C GLY A 360 5.60 7.64 -1.66
N ALA A 361 6.60 7.61 -2.54
CA ALA A 361 8.00 7.48 -2.16
C ALA A 361 8.50 8.68 -1.32
N PHE A 362 8.01 9.90 -1.56
CA PHE A 362 8.39 11.09 -0.79
C PHE A 362 7.95 11.04 0.68
N PHE A 363 6.96 10.22 1.02
CA PHE A 363 6.54 10.07 2.41
C PHE A 363 7.54 9.31 3.27
N MET A 364 8.30 8.39 2.68
CA MET A 364 9.17 7.49 3.43
C MET A 364 10.29 8.18 4.21
N PRO A 365 11.10 9.08 3.60
CA PRO A 365 12.15 9.78 4.32
C PRO A 365 11.58 10.68 5.42
N PHE A 366 10.45 11.33 5.17
CA PHE A 366 9.77 12.14 6.17
C PHE A 366 9.36 11.30 7.38
N LEU A 367 8.69 10.17 7.14
CA LEU A 367 8.26 9.26 8.21
C LEU A 367 9.45 8.66 8.96
N ALA A 368 10.50 8.21 8.24
CA ALA A 368 11.70 7.66 8.85
C ALA A 368 12.40 8.67 9.77
N ALA A 369 12.59 9.91 9.31
CA ALA A 369 13.19 10.99 10.11
C ALA A 369 12.39 11.25 11.39
N ILE A 370 11.07 11.31 11.30
CA ILE A 370 10.20 11.52 12.46
C ILE A 370 10.29 10.34 13.44
N LEU A 371 10.26 9.10 12.95
CA LEU A 371 10.36 7.91 13.79
C LEU A 371 11.73 7.79 14.46
N ILE A 372 12.82 8.18 13.78
CA ILE A 372 14.15 8.28 14.40
C ILE A 372 14.12 9.31 15.53
N TYR A 373 13.56 10.49 15.27
CA TYR A 373 13.50 11.54 16.28
C TYR A 373 12.62 11.17 17.48
N MET A 374 11.39 10.74 17.23
CA MET A 374 10.40 10.52 18.28
C MET A 374 10.65 9.23 19.05
N ASN A 375 10.93 8.11 18.36
CA ASN A 375 11.04 6.81 18.98
C ASN A 375 12.37 6.57 19.72
N ASN A 376 13.34 7.46 19.61
CA ASN A 376 14.57 7.41 20.40
C ASN A 376 14.49 8.23 21.69
N ARG A 377 13.42 9.00 21.91
CA ARG A 377 13.25 9.82 23.12
C ARG A 377 12.80 8.95 24.32
N SER A 378 13.70 8.77 25.27
CA SER A 378 13.41 8.05 26.52
C SER A 378 12.32 8.74 27.36
N SER A 379 12.20 10.07 27.28
CA SER A 379 11.13 10.83 27.94
C SER A 379 9.72 10.50 27.46
N TRP A 380 9.57 9.94 26.25
CA TRP A 380 8.27 9.57 25.66
C TRP A 380 8.03 8.07 25.65
N LEU A 381 9.04 7.27 25.34
CA LEU A 381 8.91 5.82 25.18
C LEU A 381 9.61 5.00 26.27
N GLY A 382 10.34 5.61 27.19
CA GLY A 382 11.03 4.90 28.25
C GLY A 382 11.94 3.79 27.72
N ASN A 383 11.74 2.57 28.24
CA ASN A 383 12.48 1.38 27.82
C ASN A 383 12.03 0.83 26.45
N ALA A 384 10.90 1.29 25.89
CA ALA A 384 10.39 0.86 24.60
C ALA A 384 10.96 1.68 23.42
N ARG A 385 11.99 2.50 23.64
CA ARG A 385 12.71 3.23 22.58
C ARG A 385 13.27 2.30 21.51
N ASN A 386 13.60 2.86 20.36
CA ASN A 386 14.19 2.08 19.25
C ASN A 386 15.44 1.34 19.70
N GLY A 387 15.53 0.05 19.34
CA GLY A 387 16.79 -0.68 19.37
C GLY A 387 17.65 -0.36 18.15
N TRP A 388 18.87 -0.86 18.13
CA TRP A 388 19.83 -0.59 17.05
C TRP A 388 19.33 -1.08 15.67
N LEU A 389 18.67 -2.24 15.59
CA LEU A 389 18.08 -2.77 14.34
C LEU A 389 16.98 -1.85 13.77
N ALA A 390 16.09 -1.34 14.64
CA ALA A 390 15.06 -0.41 14.21
C ALA A 390 15.69 0.88 13.67
N ASN A 391 16.68 1.44 14.37
CA ASN A 391 17.39 2.63 13.90
C ASN A 391 18.15 2.37 12.58
N ALA A 392 18.82 1.23 12.44
CA ALA A 392 19.52 0.88 11.20
C ALA A 392 18.54 0.80 10.01
N GLY A 393 17.39 0.15 10.18
CA GLY A 393 16.36 0.09 9.13
C GLY A 393 15.75 1.45 8.79
N LEU A 394 15.51 2.30 9.79
CA LEU A 394 15.02 3.67 9.56
C LEU A 394 16.05 4.55 8.86
N ILE A 395 17.32 4.45 9.25
CA ILE A 395 18.42 5.18 8.59
C ILE A 395 18.59 4.70 7.16
N LEU A 396 18.56 3.38 6.92
CA LEU A 396 18.64 2.82 5.58
C LEU A 396 17.47 3.31 4.72
N SER A 397 16.25 3.34 5.26
CA SER A 397 15.08 3.91 4.58
C SER A 397 15.30 5.38 4.21
N LEU A 398 15.80 6.19 5.15
CA LEU A 398 16.08 7.60 4.91
C LEU A 398 17.13 7.80 3.81
N LEU A 399 18.24 7.05 3.86
CA LEU A 399 19.33 7.17 2.90
C LEU A 399 18.94 6.72 1.49
N LEU A 400 18.19 5.61 1.37
CA LEU A 400 17.71 5.13 0.07
C LEU A 400 16.83 6.15 -0.63
N PHE A 401 15.89 6.74 0.10
CA PHE A 401 15.00 7.74 -0.49
C PHE A 401 15.67 9.10 -0.70
N LEU A 402 16.68 9.44 0.11
CA LEU A 402 17.51 10.61 -0.12
C LEU A 402 18.36 10.44 -1.39
N ALA A 403 18.95 9.26 -1.60
CA ALA A 403 19.68 8.94 -2.82
C ALA A 403 18.82 9.08 -4.07
N LEU A 404 17.53 8.65 -4.01
CA LEU A 404 16.55 8.88 -5.08
C LEU A 404 16.39 10.36 -5.42
N PHE A 405 16.28 11.18 -4.39
CA PHE A 405 16.11 12.62 -4.57
C PHE A 405 17.31 13.24 -5.25
N LEU A 406 18.52 12.85 -4.84
CA LEU A 406 19.77 13.36 -5.40
C LEU A 406 20.00 12.92 -6.84
N THR A 407 19.66 11.68 -7.21
CA THR A 407 19.82 11.21 -8.62
C THR A 407 18.85 11.85 -9.61
N LYS A 408 17.83 12.59 -9.14
CA LYS A 408 16.91 13.34 -10.01
C LYS A 408 17.26 14.83 -10.13
N ILE A 409 18.13 15.33 -9.28
CA ILE A 409 18.57 16.75 -9.28
C ILE A 409 19.89 16.91 -10.08
N ILE A 410 20.64 15.84 -10.23
CA ILE A 410 21.85 15.75 -11.05
C ILE A 410 21.51 15.07 -12.38
#